data_cb1dbc79909a422d6221e3e1352b1b3b
#
_entry.id   cb1dbc79909a422d6221e3e1352b1b3b
#
_cell.length_a   1.000
_cell.length_b   1.000
_cell.length_c   1.000
_cell.angle_alpha   90.00
_cell.angle_beta   90.00
_cell.angle_gamma   90.00
#
_symmetry.space_group_name_H-M   'P 1'
#
loop_
_entity.id
_entity.type
_entity.pdbx_description
1 polymer ?
#
loop_
_entity_poly.entity_id
_entity_poly.type
_entity_poly.pdbx_seq_one_letter_code
_entity_poly.pdbx_strand_id
1 'polypeptide(L)'
;MQLVALQMHASSIWADNRCTLASLLEQLPSARPLLVLLPENAVVFGNREAVLSHAEYLGEGPIQAQFSDWAKQHNIWLVVGSMPTHIEHQDAIHATSLVYNEQGQRVGHYHKLHLFDVDVADSQGRYRESDTFSAGEELCLIDSPFGRLGLSICYDLRFAHLYNALREQGAEILLVPAAFTQVTGQAHWQPLLQARAIENQCYVIAAGLVGEQGSRPTWGHSMIIDPWGEIKASLATGSGLVTCPLDSAHLMNIRRQMPVAEHARFSTTWRNK
;
A
#
# COMPACT_ATOMS: atom_id res chain seq x y z
N MET A 1 -18.27 -0.59 9.06
CA MET A 1 -16.84 -0.39 8.76
C MET A 1 -16.69 -0.09 7.28
N GLN A 2 -15.76 0.78 6.92
CA GLN A 2 -15.51 1.07 5.51
C GLN A 2 -14.01 1.03 5.19
N LEU A 3 -13.69 0.61 3.98
CA LEU A 3 -12.38 0.59 3.37
C LEU A 3 -12.25 1.81 2.45
N VAL A 4 -11.12 2.49 2.49
CA VAL A 4 -10.85 3.68 1.68
C VAL A 4 -9.46 3.57 1.08
N ALA A 5 -9.35 3.74 -0.25
CA ALA A 5 -8.07 3.95 -0.93
C ALA A 5 -8.00 5.39 -1.45
N LEU A 6 -6.91 6.07 -1.18
CA LEU A 6 -6.62 7.38 -1.75
C LEU A 6 -5.89 7.24 -3.09
N GLN A 7 -6.29 8.05 -4.05
CA GLN A 7 -5.56 8.29 -5.28
C GLN A 7 -5.13 9.75 -5.33
N MET A 8 -3.87 10.02 -5.63
CA MET A 8 -3.36 11.38 -5.70
C MET A 8 -2.19 11.54 -6.67
N HIS A 9 -1.95 12.77 -7.09
CA HIS A 9 -0.65 13.18 -7.58
C HIS A 9 0.29 13.39 -6.40
N ALA A 10 1.55 12.97 -6.54
CA ALA A 10 2.59 13.33 -5.59
C ALA A 10 3.71 14.10 -6.29
N SER A 11 4.27 15.11 -5.64
CA SER A 11 5.42 15.88 -6.09
C SER A 11 6.69 15.48 -5.30
N SER A 12 7.81 16.08 -5.65
CA SER A 12 9.07 15.95 -4.89
C SER A 12 9.10 16.82 -3.62
N ILE A 13 8.04 17.56 -3.31
CA ILE A 13 7.95 18.53 -2.22
C ILE A 13 6.89 18.07 -1.22
N TRP A 14 7.29 17.77 0.01
CA TRP A 14 6.37 17.33 1.07
C TRP A 14 5.23 18.34 1.34
N ALA A 15 5.54 19.64 1.33
CA ALA A 15 4.52 20.65 1.61
C ALA A 15 3.32 20.57 0.65
N ASP A 16 3.56 20.33 -0.64
CA ASP A 16 2.52 20.18 -1.67
C ASP A 16 1.72 18.89 -1.44
N ASN A 17 2.42 17.78 -1.21
CA ASN A 17 1.80 16.49 -0.95
C ASN A 17 0.97 16.53 0.35
N ARG A 18 1.47 17.19 1.38
CA ARG A 18 0.76 17.41 2.64
C ARG A 18 -0.56 18.19 2.43
N CYS A 19 -0.54 19.24 1.63
CA CYS A 19 -1.75 20.01 1.30
C CYS A 19 -2.77 19.14 0.55
N THR A 20 -2.31 18.36 -0.43
CA THR A 20 -3.16 17.43 -1.19
C THR A 20 -3.78 16.37 -0.27
N LEU A 21 -2.97 15.74 0.58
CA LEU A 21 -3.44 14.73 1.55
C LEU A 21 -4.45 15.34 2.52
N ALA A 22 -4.17 16.51 3.10
CA ALA A 22 -5.09 17.19 3.99
C ALA A 22 -6.46 17.44 3.32
N SER A 23 -6.46 17.95 2.09
CA SER A 23 -7.69 18.18 1.31
C SER A 23 -8.48 16.90 1.03
N LEU A 24 -7.81 15.78 0.77
CA LEU A 24 -8.45 14.48 0.54
C LEU A 24 -8.99 13.89 1.84
N LEU A 25 -8.28 14.03 2.96
CA LEU A 25 -8.73 13.55 4.27
C LEU A 25 -9.98 14.30 4.76
N GLU A 26 -10.15 15.58 4.42
CA GLU A 26 -11.40 16.33 4.69
C GLU A 26 -12.61 15.80 3.92
N GLN A 27 -12.40 15.06 2.84
CA GLN A 27 -13.47 14.47 2.01
C GLN A 27 -13.87 13.06 2.46
N LEU A 28 -13.25 12.54 3.53
CA LEU A 28 -13.56 11.20 4.04
C LEU A 28 -15.04 11.07 4.42
N PRO A 29 -15.69 9.94 4.16
CA PRO A 29 -17.07 9.71 4.58
C PRO A 29 -17.20 9.82 6.10
N SER A 30 -18.39 10.23 6.58
CA SER A 30 -18.68 10.36 8.01
C SER A 30 -18.80 9.04 8.76
N ALA A 31 -19.07 7.95 8.04
CA ALA A 31 -19.18 6.61 8.63
C ALA A 31 -17.87 6.21 9.33
N ARG A 32 -17.98 5.55 10.48
CA ARG A 32 -16.84 5.04 11.27
C ARG A 32 -17.10 3.59 11.70
N PRO A 33 -16.06 2.78 11.94
CA PRO A 33 -14.63 3.08 11.70
C PRO A 33 -14.25 3.04 10.21
N LEU A 34 -13.14 3.73 9.87
CA LEU A 34 -12.53 3.77 8.53
C LEU A 34 -11.11 3.20 8.57
N LEU A 35 -10.77 2.37 7.57
CA LEU A 35 -9.39 2.01 7.21
C LEU A 35 -9.02 2.77 5.94
N VAL A 36 -8.03 3.65 6.02
CA VAL A 36 -7.61 4.53 4.93
C VAL A 36 -6.21 4.15 4.49
N LEU A 37 -6.04 3.81 3.21
CA LEU A 37 -4.75 3.50 2.59
C LEU A 37 -4.33 4.66 1.68
N LEU A 38 -3.14 5.23 1.95
CA LEU A 38 -2.46 6.18 1.08
C LEU A 38 -1.63 5.42 0.03
N PRO A 39 -1.32 6.03 -1.14
CA PRO A 39 -0.46 5.40 -2.14
C PRO A 39 1.01 5.30 -1.70
N GLU A 40 1.79 4.49 -2.40
CA GLU A 40 3.25 4.50 -2.33
C GLU A 40 3.79 5.90 -2.67
N ASN A 41 4.87 6.32 -2.02
CA ASN A 41 5.50 7.63 -2.23
C ASN A 41 4.58 8.86 -1.99
N ALA A 42 3.56 8.72 -1.15
CA ALA A 42 2.65 9.82 -0.81
C ALA A 42 3.37 11.01 -0.12
N VAL A 43 4.53 10.76 0.48
CA VAL A 43 5.38 11.80 1.11
C VAL A 43 6.20 12.55 0.06
N VAL A 44 6.86 11.80 -0.81
CA VAL A 44 7.78 12.34 -1.81
C VAL A 44 7.88 11.40 -3.00
N PHE A 45 7.64 11.93 -4.20
CA PHE A 45 7.88 11.23 -5.46
C PHE A 45 8.84 12.06 -6.31
N GLY A 46 10.13 11.73 -6.26
CA GLY A 46 11.19 12.55 -6.86
C GLY A 46 12.46 11.76 -7.17
N ASN A 47 13.56 12.49 -7.33
CA ASN A 47 14.88 11.91 -7.47
C ASN A 47 15.43 11.46 -6.10
N ARG A 48 16.60 10.83 -6.11
CA ARG A 48 17.25 10.30 -4.90
C ARG A 48 17.47 11.40 -3.85
N GLU A 49 17.89 12.58 -4.24
CA GLU A 49 18.14 13.70 -3.33
C GLU A 49 16.87 14.12 -2.59
N ALA A 50 15.76 14.30 -3.32
CA ALA A 50 14.46 14.62 -2.74
C ALA A 50 13.99 13.52 -1.76
N VAL A 51 14.19 12.26 -2.11
CA VAL A 51 13.84 11.13 -1.23
C VAL A 51 14.65 11.16 0.06
N LEU A 52 15.98 11.30 -0.03
CA LEU A 52 16.86 11.32 1.14
C LEU A 52 16.59 12.52 2.06
N SER A 53 16.23 13.69 1.49
CA SER A 53 15.94 14.89 2.30
C SER A 53 14.64 14.78 3.13
N HIS A 54 13.79 13.78 2.85
CA HIS A 54 12.54 13.51 3.58
C HIS A 54 12.59 12.22 4.39
N ALA A 55 13.75 11.57 4.47
CA ALA A 55 13.91 10.38 5.27
C ALA A 55 13.95 10.71 6.77
N GLU A 56 13.19 9.97 7.56
CA GLU A 56 13.12 10.11 9.02
C GLU A 56 13.50 8.78 9.70
N TYR A 57 14.01 8.84 10.91
CA TYR A 57 14.15 7.63 11.73
C TYR A 57 12.78 7.11 12.14
N LEU A 58 12.65 5.79 12.22
CA LEU A 58 11.38 5.14 12.52
C LEU A 58 10.88 5.52 13.93
N GLY A 59 9.75 6.21 14.01
CA GLY A 59 9.16 6.71 15.25
C GLY A 59 9.51 8.16 15.58
N GLU A 60 10.31 8.80 14.75
CA GLU A 60 10.77 10.17 14.95
C GLU A 60 10.51 11.01 13.70
N GLY A 61 10.33 12.30 13.90
CA GLY A 61 10.26 13.27 12.81
C GLY A 61 8.88 13.88 12.56
N PRO A 62 8.86 15.06 11.93
CA PRO A 62 7.64 15.84 11.74
C PRO A 62 6.65 15.22 10.74
N ILE A 63 7.11 14.42 9.78
CA ILE A 63 6.23 13.78 8.79
C ILE A 63 5.44 12.67 9.47
N GLN A 64 6.11 11.82 10.25
CA GLN A 64 5.45 10.76 11.03
C GLN A 64 4.50 11.33 12.08
N ALA A 65 4.88 12.42 12.76
CA ALA A 65 4.01 13.14 13.69
C ALA A 65 2.74 13.64 12.99
N GLN A 66 2.86 14.20 11.79
CA GLN A 66 1.70 14.66 11.00
C GLN A 66 0.73 13.51 10.67
N PHE A 67 1.21 12.32 10.32
CA PHE A 67 0.35 11.15 10.07
C PHE A 67 -0.35 10.66 11.34
N SER A 68 0.36 10.65 12.46
CA SER A 68 -0.21 10.36 13.77
C SER A 68 -1.35 11.34 14.12
N ASP A 69 -1.12 12.64 13.94
CA ASP A 69 -2.12 13.68 14.18
C ASP A 69 -3.33 13.53 13.26
N TRP A 70 -3.14 13.24 11.97
CA TRP A 70 -4.25 13.01 11.05
C TRP A 70 -5.07 11.77 11.40
N ALA A 71 -4.43 10.66 11.77
CA ALA A 71 -5.13 9.46 12.21
C ALA A 71 -6.05 9.75 13.40
N LYS A 72 -5.54 10.51 14.40
CA LYS A 72 -6.27 10.94 15.58
C LYS A 72 -7.35 11.97 15.25
N GLN A 73 -7.03 13.03 14.49
CA GLN A 73 -7.94 14.12 14.13
C GLN A 73 -9.16 13.60 13.39
N HIS A 74 -8.96 12.71 12.41
CA HIS A 74 -10.03 12.15 11.58
C HIS A 74 -10.67 10.90 12.19
N ASN A 75 -10.16 10.40 13.34
CA ASN A 75 -10.62 9.17 14.00
C ASN A 75 -10.64 7.99 13.02
N ILE A 76 -9.46 7.67 12.44
CA ILE A 76 -9.28 6.66 11.39
C ILE A 76 -8.07 5.76 11.68
N TRP A 77 -8.13 4.54 11.17
CA TRP A 77 -6.93 3.76 10.90
C TRP A 77 -6.30 4.27 9.61
N LEU A 78 -5.06 4.73 9.69
CA LEU A 78 -4.33 5.32 8.58
C LEU A 78 -3.12 4.47 8.21
N VAL A 79 -3.09 4.00 6.97
CA VAL A 79 -1.93 3.32 6.40
C VAL A 79 -1.22 4.27 5.45
N VAL A 80 -0.04 4.71 5.84
CA VAL A 80 0.88 5.46 4.98
C VAL A 80 1.48 4.47 4.00
N GLY A 81 1.16 4.58 2.72
CA GLY A 81 1.52 3.59 1.71
C GLY A 81 3.02 3.35 1.61
N SER A 82 3.81 4.41 1.53
CA SER A 82 5.24 4.38 1.86
C SER A 82 5.82 5.75 2.12
N MET A 83 6.86 5.79 2.94
CA MET A 83 7.77 6.91 3.13
C MET A 83 9.21 6.41 3.29
N PRO A 84 10.23 7.25 3.01
CA PRO A 84 11.61 6.88 3.28
C PRO A 84 11.88 6.91 4.79
N THR A 85 12.51 5.84 5.30
CA THR A 85 12.97 5.77 6.70
C THR A 85 14.43 5.36 6.78
N HIS A 86 15.21 6.04 7.66
CA HIS A 86 16.59 5.67 7.91
C HIS A 86 16.71 4.30 8.60
N ILE A 87 17.75 3.56 8.23
CA ILE A 87 18.17 2.36 8.93
C ILE A 87 19.14 2.80 10.04
N GLU A 88 18.89 2.35 11.27
CA GLU A 88 19.76 2.67 12.39
C GLU A 88 21.19 2.19 12.13
N HIS A 89 22.15 3.06 12.43
CA HIS A 89 23.58 2.79 12.26
C HIS A 89 24.07 2.47 10.84
N GLN A 90 23.27 2.79 9.80
CA GLN A 90 23.63 2.58 8.40
C GLN A 90 23.35 3.84 7.57
N ASP A 91 24.19 4.07 6.56
CA ASP A 91 23.93 5.11 5.53
C ASP A 91 23.01 4.53 4.43
N ALA A 92 21.82 4.07 4.85
CA ALA A 92 20.83 3.44 3.99
C ALA A 92 19.41 3.77 4.46
N ILE A 93 18.45 3.62 3.57
CA ILE A 93 17.03 3.88 3.86
C ILE A 93 16.15 2.74 3.35
N HIS A 94 14.97 2.57 3.97
CA HIS A 94 13.89 1.72 3.48
C HIS A 94 12.74 2.53 2.90
N ALA A 95 12.05 1.96 1.92
CA ALA A 95 10.68 2.35 1.58
C ALA A 95 9.73 1.68 2.60
N THR A 96 9.14 2.46 3.50
CA THR A 96 8.44 1.95 4.68
C THR A 96 6.97 2.34 4.69
N SER A 97 6.08 1.35 4.79
CA SER A 97 4.68 1.55 5.11
C SER A 97 4.50 1.64 6.62
N LEU A 98 3.68 2.60 7.08
CA LEU A 98 3.39 2.82 8.50
C LEU A 98 1.88 2.68 8.75
N VAL A 99 1.50 2.08 9.87
CA VAL A 99 0.10 1.94 10.26
C VAL A 99 -0.16 2.62 11.59
N TYR A 100 -1.12 3.54 11.59
CA TYR A 100 -1.59 4.26 12.78
C TYR A 100 -3.03 3.88 13.08
N ASN A 101 -3.35 3.67 14.37
CA ASN A 101 -4.71 3.51 14.83
C ASN A 101 -5.41 4.88 14.99
N GLU A 102 -6.68 4.86 15.34
CA GLU A 102 -7.51 6.06 15.52
C GLU A 102 -7.11 6.93 16.72
N GLN A 103 -6.21 6.47 17.58
CA GLN A 103 -5.59 7.26 18.65
C GLN A 103 -4.28 7.92 18.18
N GLY A 104 -3.86 7.72 16.93
CA GLY A 104 -2.60 8.20 16.38
C GLY A 104 -1.38 7.40 16.83
N GLN A 105 -1.57 6.23 17.45
CA GLN A 105 -0.48 5.35 17.82
C GLN A 105 -0.03 4.53 16.61
N ARG A 106 1.27 4.49 16.34
CA ARG A 106 1.82 3.58 15.33
C ARG A 106 1.74 2.14 15.87
N VAL A 107 0.93 1.31 15.20
CA VAL A 107 0.68 -0.09 15.56
C VAL A 107 1.51 -1.07 14.76
N GLY A 108 2.18 -0.61 13.71
CA GLY A 108 3.07 -1.45 12.91
C GLY A 108 3.73 -0.69 11.76
N HIS A 109 4.67 -1.38 11.12
CA HIS A 109 5.35 -0.90 9.91
C HIS A 109 5.80 -2.08 9.05
N TYR A 110 6.07 -1.82 7.79
CA TYR A 110 6.56 -2.80 6.82
C TYR A 110 7.60 -2.15 5.92
N HIS A 111 8.77 -2.76 5.81
CA HIS A 111 9.80 -2.39 4.85
C HIS A 111 9.62 -3.19 3.56
N LYS A 112 9.57 -2.51 2.42
CA LYS A 112 9.38 -3.11 1.11
C LYS A 112 10.38 -4.24 0.85
N LEU A 113 9.88 -5.44 0.57
CA LEU A 113 10.72 -6.63 0.38
C LEU A 113 11.33 -6.69 -1.02
N HIS A 114 10.57 -6.30 -2.05
CA HIS A 114 11.00 -6.42 -3.43
C HIS A 114 11.19 -5.05 -4.06
N LEU A 115 12.43 -4.72 -4.39
CA LEU A 115 12.80 -3.45 -5.01
C LEU A 115 12.61 -3.50 -6.53
N PHE A 116 12.14 -2.41 -7.12
CA PHE A 116 11.82 -2.31 -8.54
C PHE A 116 13.07 -2.04 -9.39
N ASP A 117 13.86 -3.10 -9.60
CA ASP A 117 15.06 -3.10 -10.44
C ASP A 117 14.75 -3.79 -11.76
N VAL A 118 14.29 -3.01 -12.74
CA VAL A 118 13.78 -3.53 -14.01
C VAL A 118 14.13 -2.62 -15.18
N ASP A 119 14.08 -3.19 -16.37
CA ASP A 119 14.07 -2.46 -17.63
C ASP A 119 12.66 -2.54 -18.22
N VAL A 120 12.03 -1.39 -18.48
CA VAL A 120 10.65 -1.26 -18.98
C VAL A 120 10.67 -0.50 -20.29
N ALA A 121 9.84 -0.90 -21.25
CA ALA A 121 9.71 -0.21 -22.54
C ALA A 121 8.83 1.06 -22.40
N ASP A 122 9.27 2.03 -21.59
CA ASP A 122 8.66 3.34 -21.41
C ASP A 122 9.69 4.47 -21.60
N SER A 123 9.30 5.72 -21.34
CA SER A 123 10.17 6.90 -21.56
C SER A 123 11.40 6.92 -20.64
N GLN A 124 11.38 6.25 -19.48
CA GLN A 124 12.51 6.16 -18.57
C GLN A 124 13.43 4.97 -18.88
N GLY A 125 12.88 3.87 -19.38
CA GLY A 125 13.60 2.68 -19.84
C GLY A 125 14.21 1.84 -18.72
N ARG A 126 14.79 2.45 -17.70
CA ARG A 126 15.52 1.76 -16.64
C ARG A 126 15.14 2.26 -15.26
N TYR A 127 14.84 1.34 -14.36
CA TYR A 127 14.54 1.58 -12.94
C TYR A 127 15.52 0.79 -12.08
N ARG A 128 16.07 1.43 -11.06
CA ARG A 128 16.97 0.81 -10.07
C ARG A 128 16.62 1.40 -8.70
N GLU A 129 15.62 0.83 -8.07
CA GLU A 129 15.15 1.26 -6.75
C GLU A 129 16.21 0.96 -5.67
N SER A 130 17.01 -0.10 -5.88
CA SER A 130 18.14 -0.48 -5.02
C SER A 130 19.29 0.55 -4.99
N ASP A 131 19.36 1.48 -5.96
CA ASP A 131 20.32 2.60 -5.89
C ASP A 131 19.99 3.57 -4.74
N THR A 132 18.76 3.52 -4.21
CA THR A 132 18.26 4.43 -3.16
C THR A 132 17.82 3.70 -1.89
N PHE A 133 17.16 2.56 -2.03
CA PHE A 133 16.55 1.83 -0.91
C PHE A 133 17.20 0.47 -0.69
N SER A 134 17.24 0.04 0.57
CA SER A 134 17.51 -1.34 0.96
C SER A 134 16.20 -2.11 1.11
N ALA A 135 16.21 -3.38 0.73
CA ALA A 135 15.06 -4.27 0.92
C ALA A 135 14.82 -4.57 2.40
N GLY A 136 13.55 -4.77 2.76
CA GLY A 136 13.17 -5.35 4.05
C GLY A 136 13.41 -6.87 4.09
N GLU A 137 13.22 -7.45 5.26
CA GLU A 137 13.50 -8.87 5.51
C GLU A 137 12.34 -9.62 6.18
N GLU A 138 11.23 -8.93 6.51
CA GLU A 138 10.14 -9.50 7.30
C GLU A 138 8.78 -9.28 6.66
N LEU A 139 7.89 -10.27 6.83
CA LEU A 139 6.47 -10.12 6.56
C LEU A 139 5.84 -9.25 7.66
N CYS A 140 4.80 -8.52 7.31
CA CYS A 140 4.07 -7.73 8.29
C CYS A 140 2.57 -8.00 8.22
N LEU A 141 2.03 -8.44 9.36
CA LEU A 141 0.59 -8.55 9.60
C LEU A 141 0.22 -7.74 10.84
N ILE A 142 -0.93 -7.09 10.80
CA ILE A 142 -1.40 -6.24 11.88
C ILE A 142 -2.85 -6.59 12.20
N ASP A 143 -3.12 -6.94 13.46
CA ASP A 143 -4.49 -7.12 13.94
C ASP A 143 -5.18 -5.75 14.06
N SER A 144 -6.36 -5.64 13.48
CA SER A 144 -7.14 -4.41 13.44
C SER A 144 -8.63 -4.69 13.68
N PRO A 145 -9.45 -3.66 13.95
CA PRO A 145 -10.91 -3.82 14.02
C PRO A 145 -11.52 -4.31 12.70
N PHE A 146 -10.82 -4.14 11.58
CA PHE A 146 -11.29 -4.55 10.24
C PHE A 146 -10.98 -6.02 9.92
N GLY A 147 -10.16 -6.70 10.73
CA GLY A 147 -9.55 -7.98 10.49
C GLY A 147 -8.03 -7.87 10.41
N ARG A 148 -7.35 -8.95 10.10
CA ARG A 148 -5.88 -8.98 10.00
C ARG A 148 -5.42 -8.41 8.67
N LEU A 149 -4.65 -7.32 8.74
CA LEU A 149 -4.08 -6.61 7.59
C LEU A 149 -2.77 -7.27 7.17
N GLY A 150 -2.61 -7.60 5.89
CA GLY A 150 -1.34 -8.02 5.29
C GLY A 150 -0.76 -6.88 4.47
N LEU A 151 0.47 -6.46 4.79
CA LEU A 151 1.13 -5.32 4.18
C LEU A 151 2.01 -5.74 3.00
N SER A 152 1.98 -4.93 1.95
CA SER A 152 2.88 -5.01 0.79
C SER A 152 3.04 -3.61 0.20
N ILE A 153 4.01 -3.42 -0.71
CA ILE A 153 4.21 -2.16 -1.43
C ILE A 153 4.52 -2.45 -2.90
N CYS A 154 3.66 -1.98 -3.81
CA CYS A 154 3.88 -1.82 -5.25
C CYS A 154 4.45 -3.07 -5.96
N TYR A 155 5.75 -3.14 -6.16
CA TYR A 155 6.42 -4.24 -6.86
C TYR A 155 6.20 -5.60 -6.20
N ASP A 156 5.95 -5.62 -4.88
CA ASP A 156 5.55 -6.81 -4.14
C ASP A 156 4.35 -7.54 -4.78
N LEU A 157 3.46 -6.79 -5.45
CA LEU A 157 2.28 -7.33 -6.13
C LEU A 157 2.62 -8.44 -7.14
N ARG A 158 3.83 -8.47 -7.68
CA ARG A 158 4.26 -9.48 -8.65
C ARG A 158 4.64 -10.81 -8.02
N PHE A 159 4.79 -10.86 -6.70
CA PHE A 159 5.30 -12.02 -5.97
C PHE A 159 4.17 -12.73 -5.23
N ALA A 160 3.49 -13.66 -5.91
CA ALA A 160 2.35 -14.41 -5.36
C ALA A 160 2.66 -15.06 -4.00
N HIS A 161 3.89 -15.55 -3.84
CA HIS A 161 4.32 -16.22 -2.61
C HIS A 161 4.27 -15.32 -1.38
N LEU A 162 4.50 -14.01 -1.50
CA LEU A 162 4.32 -13.05 -0.42
C LEU A 162 2.87 -13.07 0.08
N TYR A 163 1.92 -12.97 -0.83
CA TYR A 163 0.48 -12.93 -0.51
C TYR A 163 -0.02 -14.26 0.06
N ASN A 164 0.48 -15.38 -0.47
CA ASN A 164 0.18 -16.70 0.08
C ASN A 164 0.70 -16.81 1.53
N ALA A 165 1.92 -16.34 1.80
CA ALA A 165 2.48 -16.34 3.16
C ALA A 165 1.70 -15.43 4.12
N LEU A 166 1.25 -14.25 3.67
CA LEU A 166 0.36 -13.37 4.44
C LEU A 166 -0.98 -14.08 4.73
N ARG A 167 -1.55 -14.76 3.73
CA ARG A 167 -2.80 -15.52 3.88
C ARG A 167 -2.65 -16.70 4.83
N GLU A 168 -1.57 -17.46 4.74
CA GLU A 168 -1.25 -18.58 5.64
C GLU A 168 -1.17 -18.11 7.10
N GLN A 169 -0.68 -16.88 7.33
CA GLN A 169 -0.64 -16.25 8.64
C GLN A 169 -1.95 -15.53 9.03
N GLY A 170 -3.02 -15.71 8.26
CA GLY A 170 -4.36 -15.26 8.61
C GLY A 170 -4.79 -13.90 8.05
N ALA A 171 -4.08 -13.32 7.07
CA ALA A 171 -4.52 -12.07 6.44
C ALA A 171 -5.96 -12.18 5.91
N GLU A 172 -6.73 -11.13 6.12
CA GLU A 172 -8.11 -10.96 5.63
C GLU A 172 -8.21 -9.80 4.66
N ILE A 173 -7.34 -8.80 4.80
CA ILE A 173 -7.24 -7.62 3.95
C ILE A 173 -5.79 -7.45 3.51
N LEU A 174 -5.56 -7.39 2.21
CA LEU A 174 -4.26 -7.16 1.60
C LEU A 174 -4.16 -5.68 1.16
N LEU A 175 -3.11 -5.01 1.61
CA LEU A 175 -2.87 -3.59 1.34
C LEU A 175 -1.80 -3.46 0.26
N VAL A 176 -2.14 -2.74 -0.82
CA VAL A 176 -1.28 -2.60 -2.01
C VAL A 176 -1.18 -1.11 -2.42
N PRO A 177 -0.45 -0.30 -1.66
CA PRO A 177 -0.08 1.05 -2.11
C PRO A 177 0.92 0.95 -3.26
N ALA A 178 0.80 1.80 -4.29
CA ALA A 178 1.64 1.70 -5.46
C ALA A 178 1.85 3.01 -6.22
N ALA A 179 2.98 3.07 -6.94
CA ALA A 179 3.29 4.03 -7.98
C ALA A 179 3.62 3.28 -9.30
N PHE A 180 2.70 2.44 -9.76
CA PHE A 180 2.88 1.64 -10.97
C PHE A 180 3.11 2.53 -12.18
N THR A 181 4.07 2.17 -13.04
CA THR A 181 4.28 2.87 -14.31
C THR A 181 3.06 2.68 -15.22
N GLN A 182 2.80 3.63 -16.10
CA GLN A 182 1.65 3.57 -17.01
C GLN A 182 1.64 2.29 -17.86
N VAL A 183 2.79 1.93 -18.44
CA VAL A 183 2.92 0.76 -19.32
C VAL A 183 2.62 -0.55 -18.58
N THR A 184 3.25 -0.75 -17.43
CA THR A 184 3.03 -1.97 -16.65
C THR A 184 1.69 -1.97 -15.92
N GLY A 185 1.18 -0.81 -15.57
CA GLY A 185 -0.13 -0.64 -14.94
C GLY A 185 -1.26 -1.05 -15.87
N GLN A 186 -1.25 -0.56 -17.10
CA GLN A 186 -2.24 -0.92 -18.11
C GLN A 186 -2.34 -2.44 -18.34
N ALA A 187 -1.19 -3.12 -18.35
CA ALA A 187 -1.14 -4.54 -18.66
C ALA A 187 -1.36 -5.45 -17.44
N HIS A 188 -0.88 -5.06 -16.26
CA HIS A 188 -0.73 -5.98 -15.14
C HIS A 188 -1.50 -5.61 -13.86
N TRP A 189 -1.81 -4.32 -13.64
CA TRP A 189 -2.34 -3.84 -12.37
C TRP A 189 -3.61 -4.57 -11.94
N GLN A 190 -4.67 -4.43 -12.72
CA GLN A 190 -5.96 -5.05 -12.40
C GLN A 190 -5.91 -6.59 -12.36
N PRO A 191 -5.33 -7.29 -13.37
CA PRO A 191 -5.26 -8.75 -13.33
C PRO A 191 -4.53 -9.30 -12.11
N LEU A 192 -3.41 -8.68 -11.71
CA LEU A 192 -2.66 -9.11 -10.54
C LEU A 192 -3.43 -8.87 -9.23
N LEU A 193 -4.06 -7.71 -9.05
CA LEU A 193 -4.86 -7.42 -7.86
C LEU A 193 -6.03 -8.39 -7.71
N GLN A 194 -6.75 -8.67 -8.80
CA GLN A 194 -7.85 -9.64 -8.80
C GLN A 194 -7.34 -11.05 -8.49
N ALA A 195 -6.18 -11.45 -9.06
CA ALA A 195 -5.55 -12.72 -8.74
C ALA A 195 -5.23 -12.81 -7.24
N ARG A 196 -4.62 -11.76 -6.62
CA ARG A 196 -4.34 -11.75 -5.18
C ARG A 196 -5.60 -11.86 -4.33
N ALA A 197 -6.69 -11.21 -4.74
CA ALA A 197 -7.97 -11.32 -4.04
C ALA A 197 -8.54 -12.74 -4.12
N ILE A 198 -8.58 -13.34 -5.31
CA ILE A 198 -9.20 -14.65 -5.58
C ILE A 198 -8.40 -15.78 -4.92
N GLU A 199 -7.10 -15.88 -5.22
CA GLU A 199 -6.26 -16.99 -4.76
C GLU A 199 -6.07 -17.02 -3.24
N ASN A 200 -6.10 -15.83 -2.59
CA ASN A 200 -5.96 -15.71 -1.15
C ASN A 200 -7.28 -15.53 -0.41
N GLN A 201 -8.39 -15.37 -1.12
CA GLN A 201 -9.72 -15.13 -0.54
C GLN A 201 -9.67 -14.00 0.49
N CYS A 202 -9.09 -12.85 0.09
CA CYS A 202 -8.92 -11.65 0.88
C CYS A 202 -9.53 -10.44 0.17
N TYR A 203 -9.96 -9.45 0.94
CA TYR A 203 -10.14 -8.12 0.37
C TYR A 203 -8.78 -7.59 -0.10
N VAL A 204 -8.77 -6.84 -1.20
CA VAL A 204 -7.60 -6.09 -1.66
C VAL A 204 -7.96 -4.61 -1.70
N ILE A 205 -7.19 -3.78 -1.00
CA ILE A 205 -7.26 -2.33 -1.08
C ILE A 205 -6.00 -1.87 -1.81
N ALA A 206 -6.18 -1.28 -2.99
CA ALA A 206 -5.10 -0.82 -3.85
C ALA A 206 -5.18 0.70 -4.03
N ALA A 207 -4.18 1.43 -3.54
CA ALA A 207 -4.06 2.88 -3.63
C ALA A 207 -2.91 3.26 -4.57
N GLY A 208 -3.21 3.96 -5.66
CA GLY A 208 -2.25 4.31 -6.71
C GLY A 208 -1.91 5.79 -6.77
N LEU A 209 -0.64 6.12 -7.01
CA LEU A 209 -0.30 7.44 -7.56
C LEU A 209 -0.80 7.55 -8.99
N VAL A 210 -1.30 8.72 -9.38
CA VAL A 210 -1.83 9.00 -10.71
C VAL A 210 -1.14 10.21 -11.33
N GLY A 211 -0.94 10.17 -12.64
CA GLY A 211 -0.54 11.30 -13.46
C GLY A 211 0.93 11.34 -13.82
N GLU A 212 1.34 12.47 -14.42
CA GLU A 212 2.70 12.66 -14.88
C GLU A 212 3.54 13.30 -13.77
N GLN A 213 4.57 12.61 -13.35
CA GLN A 213 5.54 13.05 -12.35
C GLN A 213 6.89 13.26 -13.05
N GLY A 214 7.07 14.39 -13.70
CA GLY A 214 8.21 14.62 -14.60
C GLY A 214 8.18 13.63 -15.77
N SER A 215 9.21 12.80 -15.91
CA SER A 215 9.29 11.75 -16.95
C SER A 215 8.68 10.41 -16.57
N ARG A 216 8.06 10.30 -15.39
CA ARG A 216 7.54 9.02 -14.84
C ARG A 216 6.01 9.06 -14.71
N PRO A 217 5.26 8.78 -15.78
CA PRO A 217 3.81 8.68 -15.70
C PRO A 217 3.39 7.45 -14.88
N THR A 218 2.48 7.68 -13.93
CA THR A 218 1.91 6.65 -13.06
C THR A 218 0.47 6.33 -13.44
N TRP A 219 0.07 5.07 -13.18
CA TRP A 219 -1.16 4.48 -13.72
C TRP A 219 -2.45 4.91 -13.00
N GLY A 220 -2.39 5.19 -11.70
CA GLY A 220 -3.59 5.41 -10.89
C GLY A 220 -4.41 4.13 -10.73
N HIS A 221 -5.68 4.18 -11.13
CA HIS A 221 -6.60 3.04 -11.10
C HIS A 221 -6.67 2.38 -9.71
N SER A 222 -6.76 3.23 -8.67
CA SER A 222 -7.02 2.76 -7.31
C SER A 222 -8.33 1.98 -7.27
N MET A 223 -8.36 0.87 -6.53
CA MET A 223 -9.54 0.01 -6.45
C MET A 223 -9.64 -0.77 -5.15
N ILE A 224 -10.85 -1.22 -4.85
CA ILE A 224 -11.13 -2.16 -3.77
C ILE A 224 -11.80 -3.38 -4.39
N ILE A 225 -11.25 -4.55 -4.10
CA ILE A 225 -11.67 -5.85 -4.65
C ILE A 225 -12.08 -6.73 -3.49
N ASP A 226 -13.19 -7.44 -3.64
CA ASP A 226 -13.67 -8.39 -2.63
C ASP A 226 -12.98 -9.76 -2.75
N PRO A 227 -13.14 -10.65 -1.77
CA PRO A 227 -12.51 -11.98 -1.78
C PRO A 227 -12.94 -12.91 -2.92
N TRP A 228 -14.00 -12.56 -3.66
CA TRP A 228 -14.46 -13.27 -4.86
C TRP A 228 -13.77 -12.77 -6.13
N GLY A 229 -13.04 -11.65 -6.05
CA GLY A 229 -12.38 -10.99 -7.17
C GLY A 229 -13.24 -9.93 -7.87
N GLU A 230 -14.40 -9.58 -7.30
CA GLU A 230 -15.23 -8.50 -7.81
C GLU A 230 -14.67 -7.14 -7.44
N ILE A 231 -14.51 -6.23 -8.41
CA ILE A 231 -14.13 -4.85 -8.17
C ILE A 231 -15.34 -4.11 -7.60
N LYS A 232 -15.30 -3.79 -6.31
CA LYS A 232 -16.39 -3.11 -5.60
C LYS A 232 -16.44 -1.62 -5.85
N ALA A 233 -15.26 -1.01 -6.04
CA ALA A 233 -15.13 0.40 -6.35
C ALA A 233 -13.76 0.65 -7.03
N SER A 234 -13.69 1.65 -7.90
CA SER A 234 -12.44 2.05 -8.55
C SER A 234 -12.46 3.52 -8.97
N LEU A 235 -11.27 4.10 -9.10
CA LEU A 235 -11.05 5.45 -9.64
C LEU A 235 -9.92 5.38 -10.66
N ALA A 236 -10.23 5.60 -11.92
CA ALA A 236 -9.26 5.46 -13.01
C ALA A 236 -8.23 6.59 -13.02
N THR A 237 -8.66 7.83 -13.00
CA THR A 237 -7.84 9.05 -13.18
C THR A 237 -8.19 10.12 -12.16
N GLY A 238 -7.32 11.12 -12.04
CA GLY A 238 -7.52 12.24 -11.09
C GLY A 238 -7.27 11.85 -9.64
N SER A 239 -7.22 12.84 -8.77
CA SER A 239 -7.12 12.64 -7.32
C SER A 239 -8.51 12.43 -6.71
N GLY A 240 -8.62 11.56 -5.71
CA GLY A 240 -9.90 11.28 -5.06
C GLY A 240 -9.87 10.07 -4.14
N LEU A 241 -11.05 9.66 -3.71
CA LEU A 241 -11.28 8.54 -2.78
C LEU A 241 -12.03 7.41 -3.48
N VAL A 242 -11.60 6.19 -3.21
CA VAL A 242 -12.32 4.95 -3.55
C VAL A 242 -12.82 4.35 -2.24
N THR A 243 -14.12 4.14 -2.09
CA THR A 243 -14.72 3.68 -0.84
C THR A 243 -15.58 2.44 -1.04
N CYS A 244 -15.53 1.51 -0.09
CA CYS A 244 -16.34 0.31 -0.10
C CYS A 244 -16.67 -0.12 1.34
N PRO A 245 -17.93 -0.51 1.63
CA PRO A 245 -18.26 -1.19 2.88
C PRO A 245 -17.47 -2.51 3.00
N LEU A 246 -16.97 -2.79 4.20
CA LEU A 246 -16.38 -4.09 4.52
C LEU A 246 -17.49 -5.08 4.93
N ASP A 247 -17.58 -6.20 4.23
CA ASP A 247 -18.47 -7.33 4.56
C ASP A 247 -17.62 -8.54 5.00
N SER A 248 -17.32 -8.60 6.29
CA SER A 248 -16.56 -9.73 6.87
C SER A 248 -17.35 -11.05 6.80
N ALA A 249 -18.69 -11.00 6.81
CA ALA A 249 -19.51 -12.20 6.68
C ALA A 249 -19.38 -12.81 5.28
N HIS A 250 -19.32 -11.97 4.25
CA HIS A 250 -19.08 -12.40 2.87
C HIS A 250 -17.72 -13.10 2.73
N LEU A 251 -16.66 -12.52 3.27
CA LEU A 251 -15.33 -13.12 3.29
C LEU A 251 -15.35 -14.49 3.94
N MET A 252 -15.90 -14.60 5.15
CA MET A 252 -15.98 -15.87 5.87
C MET A 252 -16.82 -16.91 5.15
N ASN A 253 -17.90 -16.49 4.48
CA ASN A 253 -18.75 -17.37 3.69
C ASN A 253 -18.01 -17.97 2.49
N ILE A 254 -17.25 -17.14 1.75
CA ILE A 254 -16.42 -17.59 0.62
C ILE A 254 -15.41 -18.64 1.09
N ARG A 255 -14.68 -18.37 2.18
CA ARG A 255 -13.69 -19.29 2.74
C ARG A 255 -14.29 -20.61 3.18
N ARG A 256 -15.49 -20.58 3.77
CA ARG A 256 -16.21 -21.80 4.20
C ARG A 256 -16.73 -22.61 3.01
N GLN A 257 -17.23 -21.95 1.96
CA GLN A 257 -17.78 -22.64 0.78
C GLN A 257 -16.69 -23.20 -0.14
N MET A 258 -15.54 -22.55 -0.18
CA MET A 258 -14.40 -22.95 -1.00
C MET A 258 -13.11 -22.90 -0.16
N PRO A 259 -12.83 -23.91 0.68
CA PRO A 259 -11.70 -23.88 1.62
C PRO A 259 -10.35 -24.12 0.92
N VAL A 260 -9.95 -23.22 0.03
CA VAL A 260 -8.75 -23.34 -0.82
C VAL A 260 -7.48 -23.53 0.03
N ALA A 261 -7.38 -22.83 1.17
CA ALA A 261 -6.23 -22.94 2.06
C ALA A 261 -6.08 -24.33 2.66
N GLU A 262 -7.21 -25.02 2.96
CA GLU A 262 -7.20 -26.41 3.50
C GLU A 262 -6.86 -27.43 2.41
N HIS A 263 -7.16 -27.11 1.14
CA HIS A 263 -6.85 -27.97 0.00
C HIS A 263 -5.43 -27.79 -0.52
N ALA A 264 -4.71 -26.76 -0.06
CA ALA A 264 -3.36 -26.46 -0.50
C ALA A 264 -2.40 -27.63 -0.18
N ARG A 265 -1.55 -27.98 -1.14
CA ARG A 265 -0.58 -29.08 -1.03
C ARG A 265 0.86 -28.56 -0.95
N PHE A 266 1.04 -27.26 -1.09
CA PHE A 266 2.33 -26.59 -1.02
C PHE A 266 2.26 -25.47 0.02
N SER A 267 3.36 -25.25 0.73
CA SER A 267 3.54 -24.11 1.64
C SER A 267 4.63 -23.17 1.10
N THR A 268 4.51 -21.90 1.46
CA THR A 268 5.51 -20.90 1.13
C THR A 268 6.64 -20.93 2.15
N THR A 269 7.90 -20.98 1.68
CA THR A 269 9.07 -20.88 2.54
C THR A 269 9.92 -19.67 2.16
N TRP A 270 10.44 -18.98 3.18
CA TRP A 270 11.38 -17.89 3.01
C TRP A 270 12.69 -18.39 2.38
N ARG A 271 13.21 -17.65 1.40
CA ARG A 271 14.53 -17.90 0.83
C ARG A 271 15.53 -16.98 1.51
N ASN A 272 16.43 -17.55 2.31
CA ASN A 272 17.62 -16.83 2.75
C ASN A 272 18.51 -16.57 1.52
N LYS A 273 18.72 -15.31 1.18
CA LYS A 273 19.65 -14.89 0.14
C LYS A 273 20.97 -14.49 0.75
#